data_7f2ca0b1ca9593ee086e8dcd0fdf665a
#
_entry.id   7f2ca0b1ca9593ee086e8dcd0fdf665a
#
_cell.length_a   1.000
_cell.length_b   1.000
_cell.length_c   1.000
_cell.angle_alpha   90.00
_cell.angle_beta   90.00
_cell.angle_gamma   90.00
#
_symmetry.space_group_name_H-M   'P 1'
#
loop_
_entity.id
_entity.type
_entity.pdbx_description
1 polymer ?
#
loop_
_entity_poly.entity_id
_entity_poly.type
_entity_poly.pdbx_seq_one_letter_code
_entity_poly.pdbx_strand_id
1 'polypeptide(L)'
;MKLGIVTYMIGAQWDVPTLIEKCTALGLQGVELRTTHAHGVELSLSAQERQEVRARFADSDVTLWGLGTTCAYHYADAAEVERNIAETQEWIQLAADVGAVGVKVRPNGFQEEAGISKEETLEQIGLAYRECGTYAAQHGIELWMEVHGRGTQDPRHMQAIL
;
A
#
# COMPACT_ATOMS: atom_id res chain seq x y z
N MET A 1 -14.09 -17.78 -5.53
CA MET A 1 -13.13 -17.12 -4.60
C MET A 1 -11.79 -17.08 -5.30
N LYS A 2 -11.10 -15.94 -5.30
CA LYS A 2 -9.76 -15.80 -5.87
C LYS A 2 -8.74 -15.91 -4.74
N LEU A 3 -7.61 -16.57 -5.00
CA LEU A 3 -6.50 -16.68 -4.07
C LEU A 3 -5.34 -15.81 -4.56
N GLY A 4 -4.65 -15.17 -3.64
CA GLY A 4 -3.48 -14.35 -3.91
C GLY A 4 -2.41 -14.50 -2.84
N ILE A 5 -1.28 -13.84 -3.06
CA ILE A 5 -0.15 -13.80 -2.14
C ILE A 5 0.29 -12.35 -1.89
N VAL A 6 0.75 -12.07 -0.68
CA VAL A 6 1.56 -10.89 -0.37
C VAL A 6 3.02 -11.33 -0.39
N THR A 7 3.91 -10.57 -1.01
CA THR A 7 5.34 -10.93 -1.12
C THR A 7 6.09 -10.93 0.21
N TYR A 8 5.44 -10.51 1.31
CA TYR A 8 6.00 -10.56 2.65
C TYR A 8 6.39 -12.01 3.02
N MET A 9 7.58 -12.23 3.53
CA MET A 9 8.15 -13.52 3.91
C MET A 9 8.37 -14.48 2.71
N ILE A 10 7.34 -15.09 2.14
CA ILE A 10 7.45 -16.15 1.12
C ILE A 10 8.05 -15.62 -0.19
N GLY A 11 7.52 -14.52 -0.70
CA GLY A 11 7.90 -13.96 -2.00
C GLY A 11 8.95 -12.85 -1.94
N ALA A 12 9.56 -12.58 -0.78
CA ALA A 12 10.44 -11.43 -0.57
C ALA A 12 11.69 -11.42 -1.47
N GLN A 13 12.14 -12.60 -1.92
CA GLN A 13 13.32 -12.76 -2.77
C GLN A 13 12.99 -13.00 -4.25
N TRP A 14 11.72 -12.90 -4.64
CA TRP A 14 11.31 -13.13 -6.02
C TRP A 14 11.19 -11.83 -6.80
N ASP A 15 11.79 -11.80 -7.98
CA ASP A 15 11.56 -10.75 -8.97
C ASP A 15 10.18 -10.92 -9.65
N VAL A 16 9.76 -9.92 -10.44
CA VAL A 16 8.44 -9.94 -11.10
C VAL A 16 8.22 -11.17 -11.97
N PRO A 17 9.18 -11.60 -12.85
CA PRO A 17 9.02 -12.83 -13.63
C PRO A 17 8.81 -14.07 -12.77
N THR A 18 9.62 -14.24 -11.72
CA THR A 18 9.52 -15.37 -10.80
C THR A 18 8.19 -15.37 -10.03
N LEU A 19 7.70 -14.19 -9.61
CA LEU A 19 6.39 -14.06 -8.96
C LEU A 19 5.27 -14.54 -9.87
N ILE A 20 5.26 -14.09 -11.12
CA ILE A 20 4.25 -14.50 -12.10
C ILE A 20 4.31 -16.00 -12.35
N GLU A 21 5.50 -16.55 -12.60
CA GLU A 21 5.69 -17.99 -12.80
C GLU A 21 5.15 -18.82 -11.65
N LYS A 22 5.55 -18.48 -10.41
CA LYS A 22 5.13 -19.23 -9.23
C LYS A 22 3.65 -19.06 -8.90
N CYS A 23 3.10 -17.86 -9.05
CA CYS A 23 1.67 -17.64 -8.88
C CYS A 23 0.87 -18.47 -9.88
N THR A 24 1.27 -18.49 -11.15
CA THR A 24 0.63 -19.30 -12.19
C THR A 24 0.71 -20.80 -11.86
N ALA A 25 1.91 -21.30 -11.50
CA ALA A 25 2.11 -22.71 -11.17
C ALA A 25 1.30 -23.19 -9.96
N LEU A 26 1.03 -22.27 -9.00
CA LEU A 26 0.25 -22.56 -7.78
C LEU A 26 -1.24 -22.23 -7.92
N GLY A 27 -1.69 -21.72 -9.06
CA GLY A 27 -3.07 -21.27 -9.26
C GLY A 27 -3.45 -20.02 -8.46
N LEU A 28 -2.47 -19.20 -8.07
CA LEU A 28 -2.69 -17.91 -7.43
C LEU A 28 -3.00 -16.86 -8.49
N GLN A 29 -4.08 -16.11 -8.27
CA GLN A 29 -4.65 -15.19 -9.26
C GLN A 29 -4.28 -13.73 -9.03
N GLY A 30 -3.60 -13.43 -7.92
CA GLY A 30 -3.19 -12.06 -7.61
C GLY A 30 -2.00 -11.98 -6.66
N VAL A 31 -1.30 -10.86 -6.72
CA VAL A 31 -0.17 -10.56 -5.85
C VAL A 31 -0.24 -9.14 -5.33
N GLU A 32 0.03 -8.97 -4.05
CA GLU A 32 0.37 -7.68 -3.43
C GLU A 32 1.89 -7.60 -3.27
N LEU A 33 2.49 -6.57 -3.84
CA LEU A 33 3.92 -6.31 -3.75
C LEU A 33 4.21 -5.45 -2.52
N ARG A 34 4.88 -6.04 -1.54
CA ARG A 34 5.37 -5.33 -0.35
C ARG A 34 6.66 -4.58 -0.72
N THR A 35 6.76 -3.31 -0.36
CA THR A 35 7.96 -2.48 -0.62
C THR A 35 9.25 -3.09 -0.07
N THR A 36 10.39 -2.73 -0.66
CA THR A 36 11.74 -3.13 -0.27
C THR A 36 12.07 -4.61 -0.49
N HIS A 37 11.35 -5.28 -1.40
CA HIS A 37 11.59 -6.67 -1.77
C HIS A 37 12.25 -6.80 -3.15
N ALA A 38 12.71 -8.01 -3.48
CA ALA A 38 13.49 -8.29 -4.68
C ALA A 38 12.77 -8.05 -6.01
N HIS A 39 11.44 -7.91 -6.02
CA HIS A 39 10.68 -7.56 -7.22
C HIS A 39 11.07 -6.18 -7.79
N GLY A 40 11.62 -5.29 -6.96
CA GLY A 40 12.13 -3.98 -7.38
C GLY A 40 11.08 -2.97 -7.86
N VAL A 41 9.79 -3.23 -7.65
CA VAL A 41 8.72 -2.27 -8.01
C VAL A 41 8.64 -1.22 -6.91
N GLU A 42 9.38 -0.11 -7.12
CA GLU A 42 9.64 0.94 -6.15
C GLU A 42 9.48 2.32 -6.81
N LEU A 43 9.39 3.38 -6.00
CA LEU A 43 9.21 4.76 -6.48
C LEU A 43 10.34 5.22 -7.43
N SER A 44 11.52 4.61 -7.32
CA SER A 44 12.69 4.91 -8.15
C SER A 44 12.59 4.43 -9.59
N LEU A 45 11.59 3.60 -9.94
CA LEU A 45 11.43 3.11 -11.31
C LEU A 45 11.20 4.26 -12.31
N SER A 46 11.94 4.23 -13.41
CA SER A 46 11.70 5.07 -14.57
C SER A 46 10.35 4.78 -15.22
N ALA A 47 9.85 5.69 -16.03
CA ALA A 47 8.60 5.51 -16.78
C ALA A 47 8.63 4.25 -17.68
N GLN A 48 9.78 3.94 -18.27
CA GLN A 48 9.94 2.75 -19.09
C GLN A 48 9.83 1.48 -18.25
N GLU A 49 10.52 1.40 -17.10
CA GLU A 49 10.47 0.23 -16.21
C GLU A 49 9.06 0.01 -15.66
N ARG A 50 8.31 1.07 -15.33
CA ARG A 50 6.90 0.98 -14.92
C ARG A 50 6.04 0.35 -16.02
N GLN A 51 6.25 0.75 -17.27
CA GLN A 51 5.55 0.16 -18.41
C GLN A 51 5.91 -1.31 -18.63
N GLU A 52 7.17 -1.70 -18.42
CA GLU A 52 7.62 -3.08 -18.50
C GLU A 52 6.96 -3.96 -17.41
N VAL A 53 6.87 -3.46 -16.17
CA VAL A 53 6.13 -4.14 -15.09
C VAL A 53 4.67 -4.32 -15.47
N ARG A 54 4.02 -3.25 -15.94
CA ARG A 54 2.62 -3.30 -16.40
C ARG A 54 2.40 -4.34 -17.49
N ALA A 55 3.27 -4.36 -18.50
CA ALA A 55 3.17 -5.31 -19.61
C ALA A 55 3.29 -6.75 -19.11
N ARG A 56 4.24 -7.05 -18.22
CA ARG A 56 4.44 -8.41 -17.68
C ARG A 56 3.19 -8.93 -16.96
N PHE A 57 2.53 -8.11 -16.15
CA PHE A 57 1.29 -8.51 -15.50
C PHE A 57 0.12 -8.60 -16.48
N ALA A 58 0.01 -7.67 -17.44
CA ALA A 58 -1.02 -7.69 -18.47
C ALA A 58 -0.95 -8.92 -19.37
N ASP A 59 0.26 -9.42 -19.64
CA ASP A 59 0.51 -10.62 -20.44
C ASP A 59 0.39 -11.93 -19.65
N SER A 60 -0.10 -11.87 -18.39
CA SER A 60 -0.25 -13.02 -17.49
C SER A 60 -1.67 -13.13 -16.94
N ASP A 61 -1.99 -14.29 -16.36
CA ASP A 61 -3.25 -14.53 -15.62
C ASP A 61 -3.17 -14.05 -14.17
N VAL A 62 -2.07 -13.41 -13.76
CA VAL A 62 -1.84 -12.93 -12.39
C VAL A 62 -2.10 -11.43 -12.31
N THR A 63 -3.10 -11.03 -11.55
CA THR A 63 -3.39 -9.61 -11.30
C THR A 63 -2.38 -9.00 -10.32
N LEU A 64 -1.78 -7.88 -10.68
CA LEU A 64 -1.10 -7.02 -9.71
C LEU A 64 -2.17 -6.35 -8.84
N TRP A 65 -2.48 -6.97 -7.70
CA TRP A 65 -3.56 -6.52 -6.84
C TRP A 65 -3.22 -5.21 -6.17
N GLY A 66 -2.04 -5.09 -5.56
CA GLY A 66 -1.69 -3.84 -4.89
C GLY A 66 -0.23 -3.67 -4.55
N LEU A 67 0.09 -2.45 -4.11
CA LEU A 67 1.37 -2.07 -3.55
C LEU A 67 1.23 -1.88 -2.05
N GLY A 68 1.94 -2.70 -1.26
CA GLY A 68 1.91 -2.67 0.20
C GLY A 68 3.00 -1.75 0.74
N THR A 69 2.66 -0.51 1.10
CA THR A 69 3.61 0.50 1.58
C THR A 69 3.86 0.44 3.08
N THR A 70 4.77 1.29 3.56
CA THR A 70 4.97 1.56 4.99
C THR A 70 4.39 2.90 5.42
N CYS A 71 3.73 3.62 4.52
CA CYS A 71 3.14 4.92 4.81
C CYS A 71 2.12 4.83 5.96
N ALA A 72 2.20 5.80 6.86
CA ALA A 72 1.35 5.90 8.04
C ALA A 72 1.22 7.36 8.47
N TYR A 73 0.12 7.70 9.14
CA TYR A 73 -0.22 9.10 9.43
C TYR A 73 -0.36 9.38 10.94
N HIS A 74 0.12 8.46 11.78
CA HIS A 74 -0.02 8.51 13.24
C HIS A 74 1.05 9.32 13.97
N TYR A 75 2.02 9.89 13.25
CA TYR A 75 3.18 10.54 13.85
C TYR A 75 2.81 11.80 14.64
N ALA A 76 3.54 12.07 15.75
CA ALA A 76 3.41 13.29 16.53
C ALA A 76 3.98 14.52 15.80
N ASP A 77 4.97 14.31 14.93
CA ASP A 77 5.54 15.35 14.09
C ASP A 77 4.70 15.56 12.83
N ALA A 78 4.10 16.73 12.69
CA ALA A 78 3.28 17.09 11.53
C ALA A 78 4.07 17.00 10.21
N ALA A 79 5.36 17.31 10.21
CA ALA A 79 6.20 17.18 9.01
C ALA A 79 6.38 15.71 8.58
N GLU A 80 6.38 14.75 9.52
CA GLU A 80 6.35 13.33 9.18
C GLU A 80 5.01 12.93 8.55
N VAL A 81 3.91 13.46 9.05
CA VAL A 81 2.58 13.19 8.46
C VAL A 81 2.53 13.71 7.03
N GLU A 82 2.95 14.95 6.79
CA GLU A 82 2.99 15.56 5.46
C GLU A 82 3.89 14.76 4.49
N ARG A 83 5.06 14.31 4.94
CA ARG A 83 5.95 13.46 4.13
C ARG A 83 5.27 12.14 3.74
N ASN A 84 4.58 11.49 4.68
CA ASN A 84 3.88 10.25 4.41
C ASN A 84 2.67 10.43 3.48
N ILE A 85 1.98 11.57 3.55
CA ILE A 85 0.92 11.93 2.58
C ILE A 85 1.54 12.08 1.19
N ALA A 86 2.60 12.86 1.04
CA ALA A 86 3.28 13.06 -0.24
C ALA A 86 3.80 11.73 -0.81
N GLU A 87 4.47 10.91 0.00
CA GLU A 87 4.95 9.59 -0.41
C GLU A 87 3.79 8.66 -0.83
N THR A 88 2.65 8.70 -0.11
CA THR A 88 1.45 7.93 -0.50
C THR A 88 0.95 8.35 -1.88
N GLN A 89 0.95 9.64 -2.20
CA GLN A 89 0.56 10.13 -3.53
C GLN A 89 1.52 9.63 -4.62
N GLU A 90 2.82 9.55 -4.35
CA GLU A 90 3.80 8.97 -5.28
C GLU A 90 3.55 7.46 -5.49
N TRP A 91 3.21 6.71 -4.42
CA TRP A 91 2.82 5.30 -4.51
C TRP A 91 1.53 5.09 -5.31
N ILE A 92 0.56 5.99 -5.17
CA ILE A 92 -0.69 5.98 -5.96
C ILE A 92 -0.37 6.17 -7.44
N GLN A 93 0.50 7.12 -7.77
CA GLN A 93 0.94 7.33 -9.16
C GLN A 93 1.67 6.11 -9.70
N LEU A 94 2.59 5.51 -8.94
CA LEU A 94 3.26 4.27 -9.33
C LEU A 94 2.25 3.14 -9.56
N ALA A 95 1.26 2.98 -8.68
CA ALA A 95 0.22 1.96 -8.81
C ALA A 95 -0.56 2.12 -10.13
N ALA A 96 -0.93 3.35 -10.49
CA ALA A 96 -1.60 3.64 -11.74
C ALA A 96 -0.71 3.31 -12.95
N ASP A 97 0.58 3.65 -12.89
CA ASP A 97 1.53 3.43 -13.98
C ASP A 97 1.78 1.93 -14.22
N VAL A 98 1.94 1.13 -13.15
CA VAL A 98 2.20 -0.31 -13.24
C VAL A 98 0.93 -1.16 -13.39
N GLY A 99 -0.26 -0.56 -13.30
CA GLY A 99 -1.54 -1.24 -13.47
C GLY A 99 -2.00 -2.01 -12.25
N ALA A 100 -1.59 -1.61 -11.05
CA ALA A 100 -2.12 -2.13 -9.79
C ALA A 100 -3.54 -1.62 -9.52
N VAL A 101 -4.32 -2.37 -8.72
CA VAL A 101 -5.68 -1.99 -8.33
C VAL A 101 -5.66 -0.98 -7.19
N GLY A 102 -4.74 -1.11 -6.24
CA GLY A 102 -4.72 -0.25 -5.07
C GLY A 102 -3.37 -0.13 -4.38
N VAL A 103 -3.35 0.76 -3.39
CA VAL A 103 -2.22 1.02 -2.50
C VAL A 103 -2.66 0.80 -1.06
N LYS A 104 -1.85 0.11 -0.26
CA LYS A 104 -2.11 -0.16 1.14
C LYS A 104 -1.25 0.72 2.04
N VAL A 105 -1.90 1.36 3.02
CA VAL A 105 -1.30 2.17 4.09
C VAL A 105 -1.66 1.62 5.46
N ARG A 106 -1.06 2.13 6.53
CA ARG A 106 -1.21 1.60 7.89
C ARG A 106 -1.66 2.68 8.88
N PRO A 107 -2.54 2.36 9.84
CA PRO A 107 -2.86 3.27 10.93
C PRO A 107 -1.75 3.30 12.00
N ASN A 108 -1.04 2.17 12.21
CA ASN A 108 -0.03 1.93 13.23
C ASN A 108 -0.56 2.15 14.68
N GLY A 109 0.01 3.07 15.45
CA GLY A 109 -0.27 3.20 16.89
C GLY A 109 -0.78 4.58 17.29
N PHE A 110 -0.85 4.80 18.60
CA PHE A 110 -1.19 6.07 19.23
C PHE A 110 0.06 6.80 19.70
N GLN A 111 -0.06 8.10 19.94
CA GLN A 111 1.03 8.99 20.36
C GLN A 111 0.80 9.57 21.78
N GLU A 112 0.18 8.78 22.67
CA GLU A 112 -0.14 9.21 24.04
C GLU A 112 1.11 9.60 24.85
N GLU A 113 2.25 8.95 24.58
CA GLU A 113 3.55 9.30 25.21
C GLU A 113 4.05 10.70 24.78
N ALA A 114 3.62 11.18 23.62
CA ALA A 114 3.89 12.55 23.16
C ALA A 114 2.81 13.56 23.60
N GLY A 115 1.85 13.12 24.42
CA GLY A 115 0.77 13.97 24.94
C GLY A 115 -0.39 14.18 23.96
N ILE A 116 -0.45 13.40 22.88
CA ILE A 116 -1.53 13.46 21.87
C ILE A 116 -2.57 12.38 22.24
N SER A 117 -3.83 12.77 22.37
CA SER A 117 -4.91 11.85 22.70
C SER A 117 -5.15 10.82 21.58
N LYS A 118 -5.84 9.72 21.90
CA LYS A 118 -6.25 8.73 20.90
C LYS A 118 -7.18 9.33 19.87
N GLU A 119 -8.12 10.15 20.31
CA GLU A 119 -9.09 10.84 19.48
C GLU A 119 -8.39 11.74 18.46
N GLU A 120 -7.45 12.56 18.90
CA GLU A 120 -6.66 13.45 18.02
C GLU A 120 -5.82 12.62 17.02
N THR A 121 -5.23 11.51 17.44
CA THR A 121 -4.48 10.61 16.54
C THR A 121 -5.40 9.98 15.49
N LEU A 122 -6.57 9.49 15.89
CA LEU A 122 -7.53 8.89 14.94
C LEU A 122 -8.06 9.92 13.94
N GLU A 123 -8.37 11.13 14.39
CA GLU A 123 -8.79 12.23 13.52
C GLU A 123 -7.70 12.59 12.50
N GLN A 124 -6.47 12.73 12.95
CA GLN A 124 -5.31 12.99 12.08
C GLN A 124 -5.16 11.91 11.00
N ILE A 125 -5.22 10.63 11.39
CA ILE A 125 -5.13 9.51 10.45
C ILE A 125 -6.30 9.58 9.45
N GLY A 126 -7.52 9.83 9.91
CA GLY A 126 -8.72 9.92 9.06
C GLY A 126 -8.65 11.07 8.06
N LEU A 127 -8.16 12.24 8.48
CA LEU A 127 -7.97 13.40 7.61
C LEU A 127 -6.95 13.11 6.49
N ALA A 128 -5.78 12.59 6.85
CA ALA A 128 -4.72 12.22 5.91
C ALA A 128 -5.18 11.10 4.95
N TYR A 129 -5.88 10.09 5.49
CA TYR A 129 -6.43 8.99 4.68
C TYR A 129 -7.45 9.49 3.66
N ARG A 130 -8.33 10.41 4.05
CA ARG A 130 -9.31 11.03 3.15
C ARG A 130 -8.64 11.86 2.05
N GLU A 131 -7.59 12.62 2.37
CA GLU A 131 -6.82 13.38 1.40
C GLU A 131 -6.19 12.46 0.35
N CYS A 132 -5.46 11.43 0.81
CA CYS A 132 -4.84 10.44 -0.08
C CYS A 132 -5.88 9.65 -0.86
N GLY A 133 -7.02 9.29 -0.27
CA GLY A 133 -8.12 8.61 -0.93
C GLY A 133 -8.76 9.44 -2.04
N THR A 134 -8.89 10.75 -1.83
CA THR A 134 -9.37 11.67 -2.87
C THR A 134 -8.40 11.72 -4.05
N TYR A 135 -7.10 11.76 -3.76
CA TYR A 135 -6.07 11.70 -4.80
C TYR A 135 -6.09 10.36 -5.55
N ALA A 136 -6.20 9.24 -4.82
CA ALA A 136 -6.28 7.90 -5.40
C ALA A 136 -7.47 7.75 -6.37
N ALA A 137 -8.64 8.26 -5.98
CA ALA A 137 -9.83 8.23 -6.83
C ALA A 137 -9.64 8.96 -8.16
N GLN A 138 -8.88 10.06 -8.20
CA GLN A 138 -8.57 10.79 -9.43
C GLN A 138 -7.69 9.97 -10.40
N HIS A 139 -6.95 8.98 -9.87
CA HIS A 139 -6.08 8.09 -10.63
C HIS A 139 -6.70 6.72 -10.90
N GLY A 140 -7.95 6.49 -10.46
CA GLY A 140 -8.63 5.20 -10.58
C GLY A 140 -8.02 4.10 -9.69
N ILE A 141 -7.34 4.50 -8.61
CA ILE A 141 -6.67 3.61 -7.64
C ILE A 141 -7.46 3.57 -6.35
N GLU A 142 -7.58 2.39 -5.76
CA GLU A 142 -8.14 2.21 -4.42
C GLU A 142 -7.07 2.47 -3.36
N LEU A 143 -7.43 3.15 -2.27
CA LEU A 143 -6.58 3.28 -1.09
C LEU A 143 -7.12 2.36 0.01
N TRP A 144 -6.28 1.46 0.52
CA TRP A 144 -6.66 0.48 1.53
C TRP A 144 -5.97 0.75 2.86
N MET A 145 -6.74 0.71 3.95
CA MET A 145 -6.21 0.76 5.31
C MET A 145 -6.00 -0.67 5.83
N GLU A 146 -4.74 -1.03 6.12
CA GLU A 146 -4.46 -2.29 6.78
C GLU A 146 -4.93 -2.24 8.25
N VAL A 147 -5.74 -3.21 8.69
CA VAL A 147 -6.15 -3.35 10.10
C VAL A 147 -4.94 -3.84 10.90
N HIS A 148 -4.07 -2.91 11.25
CA HIS A 148 -2.75 -3.15 11.82
C HIS A 148 -2.42 -2.08 12.88
N GLY A 149 -1.52 -2.42 13.80
CA GLY A 149 -0.99 -1.49 14.78
C GLY A 149 -1.49 -1.72 16.21
N ARG A 150 -0.72 -1.25 17.18
CA ARG A 150 -1.05 -1.42 18.60
C ARG A 150 -2.23 -0.50 18.99
N GLY A 151 -3.39 -1.11 19.21
CA GLY A 151 -4.63 -0.42 19.59
C GLY A 151 -5.48 0.05 18.40
N THR A 152 -4.89 0.50 17.32
CA THR A 152 -5.61 0.97 16.12
C THR A 152 -6.30 -0.17 15.36
N GLN A 153 -5.88 -1.43 15.56
CA GLN A 153 -6.58 -2.60 15.01
C GLN A 153 -7.96 -2.88 15.64
N ASP A 154 -8.35 -2.18 16.71
CA ASP A 154 -9.71 -2.29 17.25
C ASP A 154 -10.72 -1.81 16.21
N PRO A 155 -11.76 -2.61 15.88
CA PRO A 155 -12.76 -2.23 14.88
C PRO A 155 -13.42 -0.87 15.12
N ARG A 156 -13.57 -0.46 16.38
CA ARG A 156 -14.15 0.85 16.74
C ARG A 156 -13.24 2.00 16.34
N HIS A 157 -11.91 1.82 16.49
CA HIS A 157 -10.94 2.81 16.04
C HIS A 157 -10.84 2.85 14.52
N MET A 158 -10.88 1.71 13.85
CA MET A 158 -10.94 1.67 12.38
C MET A 158 -12.18 2.37 11.84
N GLN A 159 -13.34 2.20 12.49
CA GLN A 159 -14.56 2.92 12.11
C GLN A 159 -14.45 4.43 12.32
N ALA A 160 -13.68 4.88 13.30
CA ALA A 160 -13.46 6.31 13.55
C ALA A 160 -12.50 6.95 12.52
N ILE A 161 -11.60 6.16 11.91
CA ILE A 161 -10.68 6.60 10.86
C ILE A 161 -11.40 6.74 9.50
N LEU A 162 -12.31 5.83 9.19
CA LEU A 162 -13.02 5.73 7.90
C LEU A 162 -14.26 6.64 7.84
#